data_4b88fbdb85a7c83d29d7b6a7a8718b43
#
_entry.id   4b88fbdb85a7c83d29d7b6a7a8718b43
#
_cell.length_a   1.000
_cell.length_b   1.000
_cell.length_c   1.000
_cell.angle_alpha   90.00
_cell.angle_beta   90.00
_cell.angle_gamma   90.00
#
_symmetry.space_group_name_H-M   'P 1'
#
loop_
_entity.id
_entity.type
_entity.pdbx_description
1 polymer ?
#
loop_
_entity_poly.entity_id
_entity_poly.type
_entity_poly.pdbx_seq_one_letter_code
_entity_poly.pdbx_strand_id
1 'polypeptide(L)'
;MGIEMAMVRPPRCLLVNVTTGESMECLFNPTQLTEKVQVNYSRLAVPGLSHQVLQFQSTGNRQLSGVEFYLDRFFATEQPGEPDILDFHAFLRALTVPPEGTEGVVDTAPPRTLLIWPDVITVETVVTDVEFQYRQVAVDGTVLVYAATVTFEEILDARVTSEALREEV
;
A
#
# COMPACT_ATOMS: atom_id res chain seq x y z
N MET A 1 31.61 -31.93 -8.83
CA MET A 1 30.18 -31.60 -8.98
C MET A 1 29.88 -30.37 -8.12
N GLY A 2 29.87 -29.23 -8.72
CA GLY A 2 29.43 -28.01 -8.03
C GLY A 2 27.93 -28.05 -7.88
N ILE A 3 27.43 -28.04 -6.66
CA ILE A 3 26.03 -27.72 -6.39
C ILE A 3 25.90 -26.21 -6.64
N GLU A 4 25.47 -25.82 -7.83
CA GLU A 4 24.95 -24.49 -8.06
C GLU A 4 23.73 -24.35 -7.16
N MET A 5 23.90 -23.79 -5.97
CA MET A 5 22.80 -23.26 -5.21
C MET A 5 22.27 -22.07 -6.02
N ALA A 6 21.28 -22.34 -6.85
CA ALA A 6 20.45 -21.26 -7.39
C ALA A 6 19.94 -20.49 -6.16
N MET A 7 20.44 -19.27 -5.97
CA MET A 7 19.87 -18.36 -4.98
C MET A 7 18.42 -18.12 -5.39
N VAL A 8 17.50 -18.84 -4.76
CA VAL A 8 16.07 -18.60 -4.92
C VAL A 8 15.82 -17.23 -4.31
N ARG A 9 15.51 -16.25 -5.15
CA ARG A 9 15.10 -14.93 -4.69
C ARG A 9 13.88 -15.06 -3.80
N PRO A 10 13.86 -14.43 -2.62
CA PRO A 10 12.65 -14.41 -1.81
C PRO A 10 11.52 -13.71 -2.61
N PRO A 11 10.28 -14.16 -2.46
CA PRO A 11 9.14 -13.51 -3.08
C PRO A 11 9.06 -12.04 -2.63
N ARG A 12 8.83 -11.16 -3.59
CA ARG A 12 8.78 -9.71 -3.35
C ARG A 12 7.35 -9.21 -3.25
N CYS A 13 7.18 -8.14 -2.50
CA CYS A 13 5.95 -7.39 -2.45
C CYS A 13 5.62 -6.83 -3.84
N LEU A 14 4.37 -6.96 -4.25
CA LEU A 14 3.84 -6.52 -5.53
C LEU A 14 2.67 -5.56 -5.32
N LEU A 15 2.68 -4.46 -6.04
CA LEU A 15 1.56 -3.53 -6.15
C LEU A 15 0.94 -3.65 -7.53
N VAL A 16 -0.37 -3.81 -7.61
CA VAL A 16 -1.11 -3.89 -8.88
C VAL A 16 -2.15 -2.78 -8.93
N ASN A 17 -2.10 -2.00 -10.00
CA ASN A 17 -3.18 -1.08 -10.33
C ASN A 17 -4.33 -1.89 -10.93
N VAL A 18 -5.42 -2.04 -10.18
CA VAL A 18 -6.56 -2.88 -10.59
C VAL A 18 -7.27 -2.32 -11.85
N THR A 19 -7.22 -1.00 -12.04
CA THR A 19 -7.88 -0.35 -13.17
C THR A 19 -7.12 -0.56 -14.48
N THR A 20 -5.79 -0.42 -14.46
CA THR A 20 -4.95 -0.54 -15.68
C THR A 20 -4.35 -1.92 -15.87
N GLY A 21 -4.30 -2.73 -14.81
CA GLY A 21 -3.59 -4.02 -14.80
C GLY A 21 -2.07 -3.88 -14.69
N GLU A 22 -1.55 -2.67 -14.61
CA GLU A 22 -0.12 -2.41 -14.42
C GLU A 22 0.32 -2.90 -13.04
N SER A 23 1.45 -3.58 -12.98
CA SER A 23 2.00 -4.08 -11.73
C SER A 23 3.45 -3.65 -11.56
N MET A 24 3.84 -3.41 -10.32
CA MET A 24 5.19 -3.02 -9.96
C MET A 24 5.68 -3.84 -8.77
N GLU A 25 6.77 -4.55 -8.98
CA GLU A 25 7.43 -5.32 -7.93
C GLU A 25 8.39 -4.42 -7.14
N CYS A 26 8.38 -4.57 -5.81
CA CYS A 26 9.26 -3.80 -4.96
C CYS A 26 10.72 -4.26 -5.10
N LEU A 27 11.66 -3.32 -5.03
CA LEU A 27 13.09 -3.65 -5.04
C LEU A 27 13.46 -4.45 -3.79
N PHE A 28 12.98 -4.00 -2.64
CA PHE A 28 13.10 -4.69 -1.35
C PHE A 28 11.72 -4.78 -0.70
N ASN A 29 11.47 -5.88 0.00
CA ASN A 29 10.25 -6.00 0.78
C ASN A 29 10.23 -4.96 1.90
N PRO A 30 9.07 -4.33 2.19
CA PRO A 30 8.93 -3.52 3.37
C PRO A 30 9.28 -4.31 4.64
N THR A 31 9.82 -3.63 5.65
CA THR A 31 10.25 -4.28 6.89
C THR A 31 9.21 -4.17 8.00
N GLN A 32 8.24 -3.30 7.83
CA GLN A 32 7.19 -3.06 8.81
C GLN A 32 5.87 -2.71 8.16
N LEU A 33 4.80 -3.01 8.86
CA LEU A 33 3.43 -2.70 8.51
C LEU A 33 2.68 -2.41 9.80
N THR A 34 1.97 -1.29 9.86
CA THR A 34 1.07 -0.98 10.97
C THR A 34 -0.37 -1.06 10.48
N GLU A 35 -1.13 -1.92 11.09
CA GLU A 35 -2.55 -2.09 10.82
C GLU A 35 -3.37 -1.38 11.88
N LYS A 36 -4.36 -0.59 11.46
CA LYS A 36 -5.25 0.14 12.35
C LYS A 36 -6.70 0.01 11.89
N VAL A 37 -7.56 -0.38 12.81
CA VAL A 37 -9.01 -0.36 12.63
C VAL A 37 -9.63 0.54 13.68
N GLN A 38 -10.45 1.49 13.26
CA GLN A 38 -11.12 2.43 14.15
C GLN A 38 -12.59 2.06 14.30
N VAL A 39 -13.05 1.94 15.54
CA VAL A 39 -14.46 1.73 15.85
C VAL A 39 -15.04 3.01 16.42
N ASN A 40 -16.15 3.46 15.85
CA ASN A 40 -16.80 4.69 16.22
C ASN A 40 -18.01 4.42 17.12
N TYR A 41 -18.02 5.04 18.30
CA TYR A 41 -19.09 5.01 19.26
C TYR A 41 -19.60 6.42 19.55
N SER A 42 -20.90 6.60 19.55
CA SER A 42 -21.56 7.76 20.15
C SER A 42 -21.60 7.60 21.67
N ARG A 43 -21.40 8.69 22.37
CA ARG A 43 -21.43 8.75 23.84
C ARG A 43 -22.65 9.56 24.27
N LEU A 44 -23.57 8.91 25.00
CA LEU A 44 -24.75 9.56 25.52
C LEU A 44 -24.59 9.76 27.03
N ALA A 45 -24.59 11.03 27.45
CA ALA A 45 -24.65 11.38 28.86
C ALA A 45 -26.12 11.42 29.29
N VAL A 46 -26.48 10.53 30.20
CA VAL A 46 -27.84 10.49 30.79
C VAL A 46 -27.77 11.02 32.21
N PRO A 47 -28.54 12.06 32.55
CA PRO A 47 -28.57 12.58 33.92
C PRO A 47 -28.95 11.49 34.94
N GLY A 48 -28.15 11.40 36.01
CA GLY A 48 -28.34 10.37 37.05
C GLY A 48 -27.55 9.08 36.84
N LEU A 49 -26.91 8.87 35.69
CA LEU A 49 -25.97 7.76 35.48
C LEU A 49 -24.55 8.20 35.82
N SER A 50 -23.79 7.33 36.49
CA SER A 50 -22.38 7.54 36.82
C SER A 50 -21.44 7.36 35.63
N HIS A 51 -21.92 6.87 34.50
CA HIS A 51 -21.17 6.58 33.29
C HIS A 51 -21.95 6.97 32.04
N GLN A 52 -21.24 7.14 30.93
CA GLN A 52 -21.86 7.38 29.64
C GLN A 52 -22.23 6.07 28.95
N VAL A 53 -23.42 6.05 28.33
CA VAL A 53 -23.83 4.92 27.50
C VAL A 53 -23.10 5.02 26.16
N LEU A 54 -22.46 3.94 25.73
CA LEU A 54 -21.81 3.81 24.44
C LEU A 54 -22.77 3.19 23.43
N GLN A 55 -22.98 3.85 22.32
CA GLN A 55 -23.78 3.36 21.21
C GLN A 55 -22.89 3.18 19.99
N PHE A 56 -22.79 1.96 19.48
CA PHE A 56 -22.04 1.65 18.27
C PHE A 56 -22.60 2.41 17.07
N GLN A 57 -21.72 3.02 16.28
CA GLN A 57 -22.09 3.72 15.05
C GLN A 57 -21.59 2.98 13.82
N SER A 58 -20.29 2.74 13.74
CA SER A 58 -19.65 2.09 12.59
C SER A 58 -18.26 1.57 12.94
N THR A 59 -17.81 0.61 12.15
CA THR A 59 -16.39 0.24 12.08
C THR A 59 -15.80 0.88 10.84
N GLY A 60 -14.71 1.61 10.99
CA GLY A 60 -13.96 2.18 9.88
C GLY A 60 -13.21 1.11 9.09
N ASN A 61 -12.81 1.44 7.89
CA ASN A 61 -11.98 0.57 7.07
C ASN A 61 -10.59 0.36 7.73
N ARG A 62 -9.99 -0.79 7.45
CA ARG A 62 -8.63 -1.08 7.91
C ARG A 62 -7.64 -0.16 7.18
N GLN A 63 -6.81 0.53 7.96
CA GLN A 63 -5.72 1.35 7.45
C GLN A 63 -4.41 0.61 7.63
N LEU A 64 -3.60 0.59 6.58
CA LEU A 64 -2.27 0.01 6.55
C LEU A 64 -1.27 1.15 6.38
N SER A 65 -0.47 1.43 7.41
CA SER A 65 0.47 2.55 7.42
C SER A 65 1.90 2.10 7.72
N GLY A 66 2.86 3.01 7.48
CA GLY A 66 4.27 2.74 7.73
C GLY A 66 4.90 1.77 6.74
N VAL A 67 4.26 1.53 5.60
CA VAL A 67 4.83 0.68 4.53
C VAL A 67 5.88 1.49 3.79
N GLU A 68 7.13 1.25 4.08
CA GLU A 68 8.26 1.93 3.45
C GLU A 68 8.86 1.06 2.34
N PHE A 69 8.88 1.61 1.13
CA PHE A 69 9.58 1.04 -0.02
C PHE A 69 10.91 1.78 -0.19
N TYR A 70 12.00 1.05 -0.07
CA TYR A 70 13.34 1.58 -0.24
C TYR A 70 13.81 1.31 -1.67
N LEU A 71 14.20 2.35 -2.38
CA LEU A 71 14.64 2.30 -3.77
C LEU A 71 16.09 2.81 -3.86
N ASP A 72 16.96 1.98 -4.41
CA ASP A 72 18.37 2.26 -4.56
C ASP A 72 18.81 1.94 -5.99
N ARG A 73 19.29 2.93 -6.70
CA ARG A 73 19.71 2.82 -8.10
C ARG A 73 20.85 1.81 -8.30
N PHE A 74 21.74 1.68 -7.34
CA PHE A 74 22.86 0.75 -7.45
C PHE A 74 22.36 -0.71 -7.46
N PHE A 75 21.38 -1.03 -6.67
CA PHE A 75 20.78 -2.37 -6.65
C PHE A 75 19.85 -2.63 -7.83
N ALA A 76 19.15 -1.62 -8.32
CA ALA A 76 18.27 -1.74 -9.47
C ALA A 76 19.05 -1.95 -10.79
N THR A 77 20.21 -1.32 -10.95
CA THR A 77 21.05 -1.45 -12.14
C THR A 77 21.83 -2.76 -12.22
N GLU A 78 22.02 -3.46 -11.12
CA GLU A 78 22.71 -4.75 -11.11
C GLU A 78 21.87 -5.90 -11.70
N GLN A 79 20.58 -5.65 -11.96
CA GLN A 79 19.66 -6.67 -12.44
C GLN A 79 19.05 -6.30 -13.79
N PRO A 80 19.50 -6.93 -14.88
CA PRO A 80 18.94 -6.70 -16.21
C PRO A 80 17.44 -6.96 -16.24
N GLY A 81 16.67 -5.98 -16.71
CA GLY A 81 15.21 -6.09 -16.86
C GLY A 81 14.39 -5.56 -15.67
N GLU A 82 15.01 -5.06 -14.61
CA GLU A 82 14.29 -4.32 -13.58
C GLU A 82 14.01 -2.88 -14.03
N PRO A 83 12.81 -2.34 -13.73
CA PRO A 83 12.48 -0.95 -14.03
C PRO A 83 13.37 0.00 -13.23
N ASP A 84 13.61 1.21 -13.76
CA ASP A 84 14.30 2.26 -13.03
C ASP A 84 13.52 2.60 -11.74
N ILE A 85 14.25 3.04 -10.73
CA ILE A 85 13.65 3.49 -9.46
C ILE A 85 12.65 4.64 -9.65
N LEU A 86 12.83 5.48 -10.67
CA LEU A 86 11.90 6.55 -11.03
C LEU A 86 10.60 6.02 -11.67
N ASP A 87 10.60 4.85 -12.28
CA ASP A 87 9.38 4.20 -12.77
C ASP A 87 8.49 3.81 -11.60
N PHE A 88 9.06 3.31 -10.52
CA PHE A 88 8.33 3.05 -9.29
C PHE A 88 7.74 4.32 -8.67
N HIS A 89 8.49 5.42 -8.67
CA HIS A 89 8.00 6.72 -8.24
C HIS A 89 6.79 7.19 -9.08
N ALA A 90 6.90 7.11 -10.40
CA ALA A 90 5.82 7.48 -11.32
C ALA A 90 4.58 6.59 -11.11
N PHE A 91 4.78 5.29 -10.93
CA PHE A 91 3.71 4.34 -10.63
C PHE A 91 2.97 4.70 -9.33
N LEU A 92 3.68 4.95 -8.23
CA LEU A 92 3.07 5.35 -6.96
C LEU A 92 2.28 6.66 -7.09
N ARG A 93 2.81 7.63 -7.81
CA ARG A 93 2.08 8.88 -8.07
C ARG A 93 0.82 8.66 -8.88
N ALA A 94 0.85 7.77 -9.86
CA ALA A 94 -0.32 7.44 -10.67
C ALA A 94 -1.45 6.81 -9.84
N LEU A 95 -1.11 6.12 -8.74
CA LEU A 95 -2.11 5.56 -7.83
C LEU A 95 -2.82 6.62 -6.96
N THR A 96 -2.32 7.84 -6.93
CA THR A 96 -2.91 8.93 -6.11
C THR A 96 -3.84 9.85 -6.88
N VAL A 97 -3.91 9.73 -8.21
CA VAL A 97 -4.70 10.61 -9.07
C VAL A 97 -5.70 9.79 -9.90
N PRO A 98 -6.90 10.32 -10.16
CA PRO A 98 -7.84 9.68 -11.05
C PRO A 98 -7.23 9.47 -12.45
N PRO A 99 -7.41 8.30 -13.07
CA PRO A 99 -6.97 8.06 -14.43
C PRO A 99 -7.80 8.87 -15.43
N GLU A 100 -7.26 9.08 -16.62
CA GLU A 100 -8.02 9.61 -17.73
C GLU A 100 -9.04 8.57 -18.19
N GLY A 101 -10.32 8.91 -18.11
CA GLY A 101 -11.41 8.03 -18.53
C GLY A 101 -11.57 8.00 -20.04
N THR A 102 -12.51 7.19 -20.51
CA THR A 102 -12.90 7.11 -21.92
C THR A 102 -13.39 8.48 -22.40
N GLU A 103 -12.93 8.94 -23.56
CA GLU A 103 -13.28 10.23 -24.17
C GLU A 103 -12.75 11.49 -23.44
N GLY A 104 -11.65 11.40 -22.71
CA GLY A 104 -11.02 12.56 -22.05
C GLY A 104 -11.74 13.05 -20.78
N VAL A 105 -12.72 12.28 -20.31
CA VAL A 105 -13.35 12.53 -19.02
C VAL A 105 -12.47 11.90 -17.92
N VAL A 106 -12.05 12.70 -16.95
CA VAL A 106 -11.30 12.21 -15.79
C VAL A 106 -12.22 11.29 -14.96
N ASP A 107 -11.73 10.12 -14.59
CA ASP A 107 -12.45 9.22 -13.70
C ASP A 107 -12.68 9.91 -12.34
N THR A 108 -13.71 9.48 -11.63
CA THR A 108 -14.14 10.18 -10.40
C THR A 108 -13.26 9.89 -9.20
N ALA A 109 -12.43 8.85 -9.26
CA ALA A 109 -11.60 8.42 -8.14
C ALA A 109 -10.24 7.86 -8.59
N PRO A 110 -9.23 7.94 -7.70
CA PRO A 110 -7.97 7.23 -7.91
C PRO A 110 -8.19 5.73 -8.07
N PRO A 111 -7.29 5.02 -8.79
CA PRO A 111 -7.44 3.60 -9.04
C PRO A 111 -7.31 2.79 -7.74
N ARG A 112 -7.99 1.65 -7.71
CA ARG A 112 -7.78 0.66 -6.66
C ARG A 112 -6.43 -0.02 -6.82
N THR A 113 -5.81 -0.36 -5.72
CA THR A 113 -4.49 -0.97 -5.67
C THR A 113 -4.58 -2.30 -4.93
N LEU A 114 -4.16 -3.39 -5.58
CA LEU A 114 -3.99 -4.66 -4.91
C LEU A 114 -2.55 -4.72 -4.33
N LEU A 115 -2.47 -4.80 -3.03
CA LEU A 115 -1.21 -5.02 -2.31
C LEU A 115 -1.04 -6.52 -2.08
N ILE A 116 -0.02 -7.10 -2.69
CA ILE A 116 0.35 -8.51 -2.52
C ILE A 116 1.70 -8.55 -1.83
N TRP A 117 1.69 -8.86 -0.55
CA TRP A 117 2.90 -9.08 0.23
C TRP A 117 2.93 -10.54 0.64
N PRO A 118 3.73 -11.37 -0.05
CA PRO A 118 3.73 -12.81 0.15
C PRO A 118 3.90 -13.18 1.62
N ASP A 119 3.11 -14.14 2.08
CA ASP A 119 3.09 -14.66 3.46
C ASP A 119 2.72 -13.64 4.55
N VAL A 120 2.40 -12.40 4.17
CA VAL A 120 2.03 -11.34 5.12
C VAL A 120 0.59 -10.91 4.90
N ILE A 121 0.28 -10.33 3.73
CA ILE A 121 -1.06 -9.81 3.44
C ILE A 121 -1.30 -9.72 1.93
N THR A 122 -2.53 -10.03 1.53
CA THR A 122 -3.05 -9.72 0.19
C THR A 122 -4.37 -9.01 0.36
N VAL A 123 -4.44 -7.76 -0.08
CA VAL A 123 -5.59 -6.90 0.18
C VAL A 123 -5.81 -5.88 -0.93
N GLU A 124 -7.07 -5.64 -1.29
CA GLU A 124 -7.47 -4.57 -2.19
C GLU A 124 -7.66 -3.26 -1.41
N THR A 125 -6.98 -2.22 -1.85
CA THR A 125 -6.88 -0.96 -1.14
C THR A 125 -7.00 0.23 -2.09
N VAL A 126 -7.09 1.43 -1.49
CA VAL A 126 -6.74 2.70 -2.13
C VAL A 126 -5.55 3.30 -1.43
N VAL A 127 -4.73 4.03 -2.17
CA VAL A 127 -3.63 4.80 -1.60
C VAL A 127 -4.18 6.11 -1.08
N THR A 128 -4.03 6.36 0.21
CA THR A 128 -4.51 7.60 0.86
C THR A 128 -3.41 8.62 1.08
N ASP A 129 -2.16 8.17 1.18
CA ASP A 129 -1.01 9.05 1.36
C ASP A 129 0.26 8.41 0.81
N VAL A 130 1.11 9.22 0.20
CA VAL A 130 2.44 8.82 -0.27
C VAL A 130 3.43 9.91 0.07
N GLU A 131 4.46 9.58 0.83
CA GLU A 131 5.57 10.46 1.15
C GLU A 131 6.85 9.95 0.49
N PHE A 132 7.51 10.80 -0.28
CA PHE A 132 8.79 10.50 -0.90
C PHE A 132 9.91 11.24 -0.16
N GLN A 133 10.87 10.50 0.35
CA GLN A 133 12.05 11.04 0.99
C GLN A 133 13.30 10.73 0.16
N TYR A 134 13.84 11.74 -0.50
CA TYR A 134 15.09 11.62 -1.26
C TYR A 134 16.26 11.63 -0.29
N ARG A 135 16.97 10.51 -0.21
CA ARG A 135 18.08 10.33 0.74
C ARG A 135 19.43 10.64 0.14
N GLN A 136 19.59 10.38 -1.16
CA GLN A 136 20.83 10.65 -1.84
C GLN A 136 20.57 11.13 -3.28
N VAL A 137 21.13 12.27 -3.60
CA VAL A 137 21.09 12.88 -4.93
C VAL A 137 22.53 13.18 -5.35
N ALA A 138 22.88 12.81 -6.57
CA ALA A 138 24.21 13.09 -7.12
C ALA A 138 24.38 14.58 -7.45
N VAL A 139 25.62 15.01 -7.67
CA VAL A 139 25.97 16.41 -7.97
C VAL A 139 25.29 16.91 -9.26
N ASP A 140 25.03 16.03 -10.20
CA ASP A 140 24.31 16.32 -11.45
C ASP A 140 22.78 16.36 -11.30
N GLY A 141 22.26 16.16 -10.11
CA GLY A 141 20.82 16.11 -9.82
C GLY A 141 20.17 14.73 -9.99
N THR A 142 20.94 13.69 -10.32
CA THR A 142 20.40 12.33 -10.44
C THR A 142 20.02 11.78 -9.07
N VAL A 143 18.80 11.28 -8.93
CA VAL A 143 18.34 10.62 -7.72
C VAL A 143 18.97 9.23 -7.64
N LEU A 144 19.71 8.98 -6.57
CA LEU A 144 20.39 7.71 -6.33
C LEU A 144 19.61 6.80 -5.38
N VAL A 145 19.09 7.37 -4.30
CA VAL A 145 18.37 6.65 -3.27
C VAL A 145 17.17 7.46 -2.79
N TYR A 146 16.01 6.82 -2.70
CA TYR A 146 14.85 7.40 -2.04
C TYR A 146 14.04 6.31 -1.32
N ALA A 147 13.26 6.75 -0.35
CA ALA A 147 12.27 5.93 0.32
C ALA A 147 10.88 6.49 0.03
N ALA A 148 9.92 5.62 -0.23
CA ALA A 148 8.51 5.95 -0.37
C ALA A 148 7.74 5.32 0.77
N THR A 149 7.12 6.14 1.62
CA THR A 149 6.22 5.66 2.67
C THR A 149 4.79 5.80 2.19
N VAL A 150 4.07 4.70 2.14
CA VAL A 150 2.72 4.64 1.60
C VAL A 150 1.73 4.24 2.69
N THR A 151 0.61 4.91 2.71
CA THR A 151 -0.55 4.56 3.54
C THR A 151 -1.68 4.09 2.63
N PHE A 152 -2.19 2.91 2.95
CA PHE A 152 -3.29 2.29 2.24
C PHE A 152 -4.53 2.24 3.13
N GLU A 153 -5.70 2.27 2.52
CA GLU A 153 -6.97 2.00 3.17
C GLU A 153 -7.68 0.88 2.42
N GLU A 154 -8.08 -0.16 3.15
CA GLU A 154 -8.77 -1.32 2.58
C GLU A 154 -10.14 -0.92 2.06
N ILE A 155 -10.50 -1.46 0.91
CA ILE A 155 -11.83 -1.33 0.33
C ILE A 155 -12.62 -2.60 0.62
N LEU A 156 -13.77 -2.42 1.22
CA LEU A 156 -14.75 -3.49 1.46
C LEU A 156 -16.01 -3.19 0.65
N ASP A 157 -16.21 -3.93 -0.43
CA ASP A 157 -17.37 -3.76 -1.31
C ASP A 157 -18.65 -4.41 -0.77
N ALA A 158 -18.53 -5.23 0.29
CA ALA A 158 -19.64 -5.94 0.90
C ALA A 158 -19.66 -5.75 2.41
N ARG A 159 -20.81 -5.99 3.01
CA ARG A 159 -20.95 -6.02 4.47
C ARG A 159 -20.15 -7.19 5.02
N VAL A 160 -19.12 -6.90 5.79
CA VAL A 160 -18.29 -7.90 6.45
C VAL A 160 -18.86 -8.21 7.84
N THR A 161 -19.03 -9.49 8.14
CA THR A 161 -19.42 -9.96 9.46
C THR A 161 -18.22 -10.52 10.23
N SER A 162 -18.34 -10.61 11.55
CA SER A 162 -17.27 -11.16 12.39
C SER A 162 -16.95 -12.61 12.07
N GLU A 163 -17.93 -13.36 11.58
CA GLU A 163 -17.76 -14.74 11.13
C GLU A 163 -16.89 -14.82 9.87
N ALA A 164 -17.15 -13.95 8.88
CA ALA A 164 -16.37 -13.92 7.64
C ALA A 164 -14.88 -13.62 7.91
N LEU A 165 -14.58 -12.73 8.86
CA LEU A 165 -13.19 -12.39 9.20
C LEU A 165 -12.42 -13.53 9.89
N ARG A 166 -13.10 -14.49 10.50
CA ARG A 166 -12.47 -15.65 11.14
C ARG A 166 -12.08 -16.75 10.17
N GLU A 167 -12.70 -16.78 8.99
CA GLU A 167 -12.45 -17.78 7.96
C GLU A 167 -11.24 -17.41 7.08
N GLU A 168 -10.75 -16.16 7.14
CA GLU A 168 -9.59 -15.68 6.39
C GLU A 168 -8.23 -15.94 7.09
N VAL A 169 -8.21 -16.55 8.26
CA VAL A 169 -6.97 -16.79 9.05
C VAL A 169 -6.42 -18.18 8.81
#